data_0638fe6c4fdd69ddda840ac738cfe5e7
#
_entry.id   0638fe6c4fdd69ddda840ac738cfe5e7
#
_cell.length_a   1.000
_cell.length_b   1.000
_cell.length_c   1.000
_cell.angle_alpha   90.00
_cell.angle_beta   90.00
_cell.angle_gamma   90.00
#
_symmetry.space_group_name_H-M   'P 1'
#
loop_
_entity.id
_entity.type
_entity.pdbx_description
1 polymer ?
#
loop_
_entity_poly.entity_id
_entity_poly.type
_entity_poly.pdbx_seq_one_letter_code
_entity_poly.pdbx_strand_id
1 'polypeptide(L)'
;MSDWRPTAAPQVLERRAELLAQLRAFFADRGALEVEVPVLGRTGVTDLHIDNLALAGTPTRFLQSSPEYFLKRLLAAQPRAVYYLGKAFRAGERGRWHHPEFTLLEWYRPGWNEDRLIEEVAQLLASAGIRGPHQRIDYGSCFAAVVGLDAHTATDDALRACAAAAAGQSRDEWREQPRDICLDLLFSLAVQPELPAGVVFLTRYPACQAALARIDTDPRGRPVARRFEVFVNGVELGNGYWELTDAGEQGRRFARDIERRRALGRPVREPDGRLLAALESGLPSCAGVALGVDRLLMVLLGLTHIREALAFAED
;
A
#
# COMPACT_ATOMS: atom_id res chain seq x y z
N MET A 1 16.61 7.85 -34.09
CA MET A 1 15.23 7.55 -34.53
C MET A 1 14.40 7.45 -33.27
N SER A 2 13.34 8.25 -33.13
CA SER A 2 12.44 8.13 -31.99
C SER A 2 11.79 6.76 -32.00
N ASP A 3 11.88 6.04 -30.89
CA ASP A 3 11.22 4.74 -30.77
C ASP A 3 9.74 4.98 -30.45
N TRP A 4 8.88 4.83 -31.45
CA TRP A 4 7.42 4.99 -31.34
C TRP A 4 6.73 3.69 -30.97
N ARG A 5 7.47 2.60 -30.83
CA ARG A 5 6.91 1.26 -30.60
C ARG A 5 6.46 1.10 -29.15
N PRO A 6 5.41 0.27 -28.92
CA PRO A 6 5.06 -0.15 -27.55
C PRO A 6 6.22 -0.82 -26.85
N THR A 7 6.30 -0.63 -25.53
CA THR A 7 7.29 -1.28 -24.67
C THR A 7 6.89 -2.74 -24.40
N ALA A 8 5.58 -2.97 -24.17
CA ALA A 8 5.07 -4.33 -23.96
C ALA A 8 4.88 -5.07 -25.27
N ALA A 9 5.14 -6.38 -25.25
CA ALA A 9 4.81 -7.28 -26.35
C ALA A 9 3.28 -7.39 -26.56
N PRO A 10 2.79 -7.64 -27.81
CA PRO A 10 1.35 -7.74 -28.09
C PRO A 10 0.60 -8.71 -27.17
N GLN A 11 1.17 -9.88 -26.89
CA GLN A 11 0.58 -10.90 -26.01
C GLN A 11 0.41 -10.41 -24.57
N VAL A 12 1.30 -9.54 -24.10
CA VAL A 12 1.18 -8.92 -22.77
C VAL A 12 0.02 -7.95 -22.74
N LEU A 13 -0.19 -7.18 -23.82
CA LEU A 13 -1.32 -6.25 -23.94
C LEU A 13 -2.66 -7.01 -23.97
N GLU A 14 -2.73 -8.12 -24.71
CA GLU A 14 -3.91 -8.99 -24.75
C GLU A 14 -4.21 -9.55 -23.35
N ARG A 15 -3.20 -10.12 -22.68
CA ARG A 15 -3.35 -10.67 -21.32
C ARG A 15 -3.74 -9.60 -20.31
N ARG A 16 -3.21 -8.38 -20.46
CA ARG A 16 -3.62 -7.23 -19.63
C ARG A 16 -5.11 -6.93 -19.80
N ALA A 17 -5.60 -6.88 -21.02
CA ALA A 17 -7.02 -6.62 -21.31
C ALA A 17 -7.93 -7.69 -20.68
N GLU A 18 -7.55 -8.97 -20.83
CA GLU A 18 -8.25 -10.09 -20.18
C GLU A 18 -8.25 -9.98 -18.68
N LEU A 19 -7.09 -9.66 -18.06
CA LEU A 19 -6.99 -9.48 -16.61
C LEU A 19 -7.92 -8.39 -16.13
N LEU A 20 -7.94 -7.22 -16.77
CA LEU A 20 -8.82 -6.11 -16.39
C LEU A 20 -10.31 -6.52 -16.49
N ALA A 21 -10.69 -7.28 -17.52
CA ALA A 21 -12.04 -7.81 -17.65
C ALA A 21 -12.38 -8.81 -16.53
N GLN A 22 -11.45 -9.72 -16.19
CA GLN A 22 -11.60 -10.69 -15.09
C GLN A 22 -11.76 -9.99 -13.74
N LEU A 23 -10.98 -8.95 -13.46
CA LEU A 23 -11.09 -8.18 -12.22
C LEU A 23 -12.47 -7.52 -12.11
N ARG A 24 -12.99 -6.91 -13.19
CA ARG A 24 -14.34 -6.33 -13.20
C ARG A 24 -15.43 -7.36 -12.97
N ALA A 25 -15.34 -8.50 -13.64
CA ALA A 25 -16.28 -9.61 -13.44
C ALA A 25 -16.28 -10.10 -11.98
N PHE A 26 -15.10 -10.25 -11.37
CA PHE A 26 -14.97 -10.67 -9.97
C PHE A 26 -15.74 -9.76 -9.01
N PHE A 27 -15.66 -8.45 -9.20
CA PHE A 27 -16.36 -7.47 -8.34
C PHE A 27 -17.85 -7.36 -8.67
N ALA A 28 -18.22 -7.47 -9.95
CA ALA A 28 -19.63 -7.48 -10.37
C ALA A 28 -20.39 -8.64 -9.73
N ASP A 29 -19.81 -9.84 -9.75
CA ASP A 29 -20.38 -11.06 -9.13
C ASP A 29 -20.53 -10.94 -7.60
N ARG A 30 -19.79 -10.03 -6.97
CA ARG A 30 -19.80 -9.77 -5.52
C ARG A 30 -20.53 -8.49 -5.12
N GLY A 31 -21.24 -7.88 -6.05
CA GLY A 31 -22.08 -6.70 -5.83
C GLY A 31 -21.32 -5.43 -5.42
N ALA A 32 -20.03 -5.36 -5.73
CA ALA A 32 -19.25 -4.13 -5.53
C ALA A 32 -19.46 -3.18 -6.71
N LEU A 33 -19.67 -1.90 -6.42
CA LEU A 33 -19.83 -0.86 -7.43
C LEU A 33 -18.48 -0.36 -7.93
N GLU A 34 -18.24 -0.41 -9.24
CA GLU A 34 -17.12 0.34 -9.84
C GLU A 34 -17.40 1.83 -9.75
N VAL A 35 -16.43 2.59 -9.27
CA VAL A 35 -16.56 4.03 -9.15
C VAL A 35 -15.37 4.74 -9.75
N GLU A 36 -15.63 5.84 -10.44
CA GLU A 36 -14.62 6.79 -10.85
C GLU A 36 -14.48 7.89 -9.81
N VAL A 37 -13.26 8.31 -9.55
CA VAL A 37 -12.96 9.44 -8.66
C VAL A 37 -12.01 10.41 -9.37
N PRO A 38 -11.95 11.68 -8.94
CA PRO A 38 -11.05 12.64 -9.55
C PRO A 38 -9.59 12.18 -9.49
N VAL A 39 -8.95 12.04 -10.64
CA VAL A 39 -7.52 11.77 -10.75
C VAL A 39 -6.71 12.99 -10.31
N LEU A 40 -7.28 14.20 -10.49
CA LEU A 40 -6.68 15.48 -10.13
C LEU A 40 -7.36 16.05 -8.89
N GLY A 41 -6.68 15.87 -7.73
CA GLY A 41 -7.15 16.32 -6.42
C GLY A 41 -6.73 17.75 -6.05
N ARG A 42 -7.32 18.25 -4.97
CA ARG A 42 -6.95 19.55 -4.37
C ARG A 42 -5.85 19.41 -3.33
N THR A 43 -5.72 18.25 -2.72
CA THR A 43 -4.74 17.93 -1.67
C THR A 43 -3.88 16.75 -2.12
N GLY A 44 -2.64 16.73 -1.66
CA GLY A 44 -1.78 15.56 -1.72
C GLY A 44 -1.93 14.72 -0.45
N VAL A 45 -1.23 13.59 -0.39
CA VAL A 45 -1.14 12.78 0.83
C VAL A 45 -0.07 13.34 1.77
N THR A 46 -0.27 13.15 3.07
CA THR A 46 0.70 13.55 4.10
C THR A 46 1.76 12.49 4.38
N ASP A 47 1.56 11.28 3.86
CA ASP A 47 2.47 10.15 4.05
C ASP A 47 3.93 10.53 3.79
N LEU A 48 4.83 10.05 4.66
CA LEU A 48 6.25 10.41 4.62
C LEU A 48 6.97 9.88 3.37
N HIS A 49 6.55 8.73 2.87
CA HIS A 49 7.23 7.98 1.82
C HIS A 49 6.60 8.16 0.44
N ILE A 50 5.42 8.78 0.35
CA ILE A 50 4.71 9.00 -0.91
C ILE A 50 4.76 10.47 -1.30
N ASP A 51 5.35 10.75 -2.45
CA ASP A 51 5.34 12.07 -3.05
C ASP A 51 4.35 12.15 -4.21
N ASN A 52 3.45 13.16 -4.14
CA ASN A 52 2.50 13.41 -5.21
C ASN A 52 3.13 14.18 -6.35
N LEU A 53 2.76 13.85 -7.59
CA LEU A 53 2.98 14.71 -8.74
C LEU A 53 2.07 15.94 -8.62
N ALA A 54 2.69 17.12 -8.54
CA ALA A 54 2.01 18.40 -8.44
C ALA A 54 1.94 19.07 -9.81
N LEU A 55 0.75 19.58 -10.17
CA LEU A 55 0.57 20.41 -11.36
C LEU A 55 0.71 21.89 -10.98
N ALA A 56 1.57 22.58 -11.70
CA ALA A 56 1.73 24.03 -11.53
C ALA A 56 0.43 24.75 -11.85
N GLY A 57 0.07 25.75 -11.03
CA GLY A 57 -1.14 26.54 -11.20
C GLY A 57 -1.59 27.18 -9.89
N THR A 58 -2.61 28.03 -9.98
CA THR A 58 -3.21 28.68 -8.81
C THR A 58 -4.70 28.36 -8.77
N PRO A 59 -5.17 27.52 -7.85
CA PRO A 59 -4.42 26.77 -6.85
C PRO A 59 -3.71 25.55 -7.43
N THR A 60 -2.61 25.11 -6.77
CA THR A 60 -1.92 23.87 -7.08
C THR A 60 -2.85 22.67 -7.01
N ARG A 61 -2.68 21.71 -7.91
CA ARG A 61 -3.41 20.44 -7.95
C ARG A 61 -2.44 19.29 -7.89
N PHE A 62 -2.92 18.11 -7.48
CA PHE A 62 -2.11 16.92 -7.31
C PHE A 62 -2.74 15.75 -8.03
N LEU A 63 -1.93 14.99 -8.77
CA LEU A 63 -2.35 13.68 -9.24
C LEU A 63 -2.46 12.73 -8.04
N GLN A 64 -3.52 11.92 -8.02
CA GLN A 64 -3.78 11.00 -6.91
C GLN A 64 -2.72 9.90 -6.84
N SER A 65 -2.23 9.62 -5.63
CA SER A 65 -1.35 8.47 -5.36
C SER A 65 -2.13 7.19 -5.00
N SER A 66 -3.40 7.34 -4.68
CA SER A 66 -4.43 6.33 -4.40
C SER A 66 -5.80 7.03 -4.40
N PRO A 67 -6.89 6.35 -4.75
CA PRO A 67 -8.26 6.85 -4.63
C PRO A 67 -8.80 6.85 -3.18
N GLU A 68 -8.05 6.38 -2.19
CA GLU A 68 -8.46 6.09 -0.80
C GLU A 68 -9.30 7.21 -0.18
N TYR A 69 -8.83 8.48 -0.25
CA TYR A 69 -9.52 9.61 0.37
C TYR A 69 -10.90 9.87 -0.24
N PHE A 70 -11.05 9.63 -1.54
CA PHE A 70 -12.33 9.75 -2.21
C PHE A 70 -13.25 8.56 -1.90
N LEU A 71 -12.71 7.33 -1.90
CA LEU A 71 -13.49 6.13 -1.63
C LEU A 71 -14.01 6.12 -0.18
N LYS A 72 -13.21 6.51 0.80
CA LYS A 72 -13.65 6.68 2.20
C LYS A 72 -14.76 7.72 2.34
N ARG A 73 -14.69 8.82 1.60
CA ARG A 73 -15.78 9.83 1.58
C ARG A 73 -17.06 9.29 0.96
N LEU A 74 -16.96 8.44 -0.07
CA LEU A 74 -18.14 7.76 -0.63
C LEU A 74 -18.75 6.80 0.38
N LEU A 75 -17.93 6.03 1.12
CA LEU A 75 -18.38 5.11 2.16
C LEU A 75 -19.06 5.82 3.33
N ALA A 76 -18.57 6.99 3.74
CA ALA A 76 -19.19 7.80 4.78
C ALA A 76 -20.55 8.35 4.33
N ALA A 77 -20.69 8.74 3.06
CA ALA A 77 -21.96 9.22 2.50
C ALA A 77 -22.95 8.07 2.22
N GLN A 78 -22.45 6.92 1.79
CA GLN A 78 -23.26 5.76 1.43
C GLN A 78 -22.49 4.47 1.72
N PRO A 79 -22.79 3.75 2.80
CA PRO A 79 -22.14 2.49 3.18
C PRO A 79 -22.43 1.36 2.17
N ARG A 80 -21.63 1.29 1.13
CA ARG A 80 -21.73 0.30 0.06
C ARG A 80 -20.35 -0.19 -0.33
N ALA A 81 -20.25 -1.47 -0.71
CA ALA A 81 -19.02 -2.00 -1.30
C ALA A 81 -18.70 -1.30 -2.62
N VAL A 82 -17.52 -0.72 -2.72
CA VAL A 82 -17.03 0.03 -3.89
C VAL A 82 -15.64 -0.42 -4.29
N TYR A 83 -15.31 -0.31 -5.56
CA TYR A 83 -13.95 -0.47 -6.04
C TYR A 83 -13.61 0.57 -7.12
N TYR A 84 -12.32 0.86 -7.22
CA TYR A 84 -11.70 1.66 -8.25
C TYR A 84 -10.68 0.83 -9.01
N LEU A 85 -10.71 0.88 -10.33
CA LEU A 85 -9.71 0.28 -11.20
C LEU A 85 -9.22 1.33 -12.19
N GLY A 86 -8.06 1.91 -11.95
CA GLY A 86 -7.58 3.02 -12.77
C GLY A 86 -6.17 3.47 -12.41
N LYS A 87 -5.80 4.64 -12.90
CA LYS A 87 -4.45 5.17 -12.75
C LYS A 87 -4.22 5.83 -11.40
N ALA A 88 -3.03 5.59 -10.86
CA ALA A 88 -2.45 6.27 -9.71
C ALA A 88 -1.03 6.74 -10.06
N PHE A 89 -0.53 7.74 -9.31
CA PHE A 89 0.70 8.45 -9.64
C PHE A 89 1.52 8.70 -8.38
N ARG A 90 2.82 8.33 -8.41
CA ARG A 90 3.74 8.61 -7.30
C ARG A 90 5.04 9.16 -7.86
N ALA A 91 5.40 10.36 -7.43
CA ALA A 91 6.59 11.02 -7.90
C ALA A 91 7.84 10.27 -7.43
N GLY A 92 8.82 10.15 -8.31
CA GLY A 92 10.11 9.52 -8.00
C GLY A 92 10.10 7.99 -7.92
N GLU A 93 8.96 7.33 -7.97
CA GLU A 93 8.90 5.87 -7.98
C GLU A 93 9.34 5.31 -9.34
N ARG A 94 10.61 4.96 -9.45
CA ARG A 94 11.22 4.34 -10.64
C ARG A 94 12.06 3.14 -10.23
N GLY A 95 11.93 2.05 -10.97
CA GLY A 95 12.72 0.85 -10.72
C GLY A 95 12.10 -0.40 -11.32
N ARG A 96 12.65 -1.54 -10.94
CA ARG A 96 12.22 -2.84 -11.46
C ARG A 96 10.72 -3.09 -11.27
N TRP A 97 10.17 -2.71 -10.11
CA TRP A 97 8.79 -2.96 -9.67
C TRP A 97 7.94 -1.69 -9.60
N HIS A 98 8.50 -0.52 -9.97
CA HIS A 98 7.88 0.78 -9.80
C HIS A 98 7.91 1.60 -11.09
N HIS A 99 6.80 2.31 -11.34
CA HIS A 99 6.69 3.32 -12.38
C HIS A 99 5.88 4.50 -11.82
N PRO A 100 6.20 5.76 -12.17
CA PRO A 100 5.50 6.92 -11.63
C PRO A 100 4.00 6.96 -11.92
N GLU A 101 3.58 6.36 -13.02
CA GLU A 101 2.21 6.12 -13.40
C GLU A 101 1.96 4.61 -13.44
N PHE A 102 1.01 4.12 -12.65
CA PHE A 102 0.68 2.69 -12.57
C PHE A 102 -0.82 2.48 -12.48
N THR A 103 -1.26 1.25 -12.64
CA THR A 103 -2.68 0.88 -12.51
C THR A 103 -2.91 0.25 -11.15
N LEU A 104 -3.86 0.83 -10.41
CA LEU A 104 -4.26 0.41 -9.09
C LEU A 104 -5.68 -0.16 -9.12
N LEU A 105 -5.87 -1.28 -8.46
CA LEU A 105 -7.16 -1.82 -8.06
C LEU A 105 -7.30 -1.60 -6.55
N GLU A 106 -8.29 -0.81 -6.14
CA GLU A 106 -8.49 -0.52 -4.72
C GLU A 106 -9.98 -0.65 -4.38
N TRP A 107 -10.30 -1.37 -3.29
CA TRP A 107 -11.68 -1.61 -2.91
C TRP A 107 -11.89 -1.64 -1.41
N TYR A 108 -13.15 -1.42 -1.02
CA TYR A 108 -13.58 -1.34 0.37
C TYR A 108 -14.83 -2.16 0.61
N ARG A 109 -14.88 -2.83 1.77
CA ARG A 109 -15.99 -3.67 2.23
C ARG A 109 -16.52 -3.17 3.57
N PRO A 110 -17.67 -2.46 3.60
CA PRO A 110 -18.32 -2.07 4.85
C PRO A 110 -18.69 -3.30 5.68
N GLY A 111 -18.50 -3.19 7.01
CA GLY A 111 -18.80 -4.26 7.96
C GLY A 111 -17.78 -5.41 7.99
N TRP A 112 -16.67 -5.32 7.24
CA TRP A 112 -15.63 -6.33 7.25
C TRP A 112 -14.43 -5.87 8.09
N ASN A 113 -13.67 -6.86 8.58
CA ASN A 113 -12.32 -6.68 9.10
C ASN A 113 -11.29 -7.17 8.07
N GLU A 114 -10.01 -7.04 8.38
CA GLU A 114 -8.92 -7.47 7.49
C GLU A 114 -8.89 -8.98 7.27
N ASP A 115 -9.33 -9.80 8.25
CA ASP A 115 -9.32 -11.25 8.11
C ASP A 115 -10.25 -11.71 6.99
N ARG A 116 -11.44 -11.14 6.92
CA ARG A 116 -12.41 -11.43 5.85
C ARG A 116 -11.94 -10.87 4.51
N LEU A 117 -11.28 -9.72 4.52
CA LEU A 117 -10.74 -9.10 3.30
C LEU A 117 -9.58 -9.92 2.74
N ILE A 118 -8.70 -10.49 3.58
CA ILE A 118 -7.61 -11.39 3.17
C ILE A 118 -8.16 -12.58 2.37
N GLU A 119 -9.27 -13.19 2.82
CA GLU A 119 -9.90 -14.30 2.09
C GLU A 119 -10.42 -13.85 0.71
N GLU A 120 -10.98 -12.64 0.60
CA GLU A 120 -11.40 -12.11 -0.69
C GLU A 120 -10.22 -11.81 -1.62
N VAL A 121 -9.11 -11.28 -1.09
CA VAL A 121 -7.87 -11.09 -1.86
C VAL A 121 -7.35 -12.44 -2.38
N ALA A 122 -7.32 -13.48 -1.53
CA ALA A 122 -6.90 -14.81 -1.95
C ALA A 122 -7.79 -15.38 -3.07
N GLN A 123 -9.12 -15.18 -2.98
CA GLN A 123 -10.06 -15.57 -4.03
C GLN A 123 -9.83 -14.78 -5.34
N LEU A 124 -9.56 -13.48 -5.25
CA LEU A 124 -9.26 -12.63 -6.40
C LEU A 124 -7.97 -13.10 -7.09
N LEU A 125 -6.90 -13.36 -6.33
CA LEU A 125 -5.64 -13.87 -6.87
C LEU A 125 -5.85 -15.24 -7.56
N ALA A 126 -6.64 -16.13 -6.96
CA ALA A 126 -6.98 -17.43 -7.54
C ALA A 126 -7.77 -17.28 -8.85
N SER A 127 -8.74 -16.35 -8.90
CA SER A 127 -9.51 -16.05 -10.12
C SER A 127 -8.65 -15.46 -11.23
N ALA A 128 -7.63 -14.67 -10.89
CA ALA A 128 -6.67 -14.13 -11.86
C ALA A 128 -5.66 -15.15 -12.40
N GLY A 129 -5.56 -16.33 -11.74
CA GLY A 129 -4.67 -17.41 -12.16
C GLY A 129 -3.56 -17.78 -11.19
N ILE A 130 -3.42 -17.07 -10.05
CA ILE A 130 -2.47 -17.41 -8.98
C ILE A 130 -3.13 -18.44 -8.07
N ARG A 131 -2.86 -19.71 -8.32
CA ARG A 131 -3.48 -20.85 -7.62
C ARG A 131 -2.54 -21.40 -6.56
N GLY A 132 -3.13 -22.00 -5.52
CA GLY A 132 -2.42 -22.64 -4.42
C GLY A 132 -2.90 -22.14 -3.06
N PRO A 133 -2.46 -22.78 -1.98
CA PRO A 133 -2.77 -22.31 -0.64
C PRO A 133 -2.07 -20.98 -0.36
N HIS A 134 -2.71 -20.15 0.43
CA HIS A 134 -2.06 -18.97 0.98
C HIS A 134 -1.64 -19.20 2.43
N GLN A 135 -0.57 -18.50 2.83
CA GLN A 135 -0.06 -18.53 4.18
C GLN A 135 -0.31 -17.18 4.84
N ARG A 136 -0.70 -17.20 6.13
CA ARG A 136 -0.74 -16.01 6.97
C ARG A 136 0.43 -16.04 7.93
N ILE A 137 1.25 -15.01 7.89
CA ILE A 137 2.47 -14.88 8.70
C ILE A 137 2.33 -13.63 9.56
N ASP A 138 2.64 -13.76 10.84
CA ASP A 138 2.73 -12.64 11.78
C ASP A 138 4.05 -11.88 11.55
N TYR A 139 3.98 -10.56 11.37
CA TYR A 139 5.14 -9.70 11.13
C TYR A 139 6.21 -9.88 12.23
N GLY A 140 5.80 -9.79 13.50
CA GLY A 140 6.74 -9.92 14.62
C GLY A 140 7.41 -11.28 14.65
N SER A 141 6.69 -12.34 14.28
CA SER A 141 7.23 -13.71 14.27
C SER A 141 8.27 -13.91 13.17
N CYS A 142 7.99 -13.48 11.92
CA CYS A 142 8.97 -13.62 10.85
C CYS A 142 10.16 -12.67 11.04
N PHE A 143 9.93 -11.46 11.52
CA PHE A 143 10.99 -10.49 11.83
C PHE A 143 11.94 -11.05 12.91
N ALA A 144 11.40 -11.59 14.01
CA ALA A 144 12.20 -12.18 15.07
C ALA A 144 13.01 -13.40 14.61
N ALA A 145 12.44 -14.23 13.73
CA ALA A 145 13.13 -15.41 13.18
C ALA A 145 14.36 -15.05 12.35
N VAL A 146 14.32 -13.93 11.62
CA VAL A 146 15.39 -13.52 10.71
C VAL A 146 16.35 -12.52 11.36
N VAL A 147 15.82 -11.49 12.03
CA VAL A 147 16.62 -10.39 12.61
C VAL A 147 17.08 -10.70 14.03
N GLY A 148 16.41 -11.62 14.73
CA GLY A 148 16.71 -11.94 16.13
C GLY A 148 16.17 -10.93 17.14
N LEU A 149 15.36 -9.96 16.72
CA LEU A 149 14.74 -8.93 17.56
C LEU A 149 13.21 -8.98 17.45
N ASP A 150 12.50 -8.71 18.54
CA ASP A 150 11.04 -8.52 18.49
C ASP A 150 10.71 -7.13 17.91
N ALA A 151 10.09 -7.10 16.73
CA ALA A 151 9.71 -5.86 16.04
C ALA A 151 8.80 -4.93 16.86
N HIS A 152 8.03 -5.46 17.81
CA HIS A 152 7.10 -4.69 18.64
C HIS A 152 7.75 -4.11 19.90
N THR A 153 8.71 -4.84 20.50
CA THR A 153 9.24 -4.52 21.86
C THR A 153 10.73 -4.23 21.90
N ALA A 154 11.50 -4.52 20.87
CA ALA A 154 12.92 -4.19 20.80
C ALA A 154 13.13 -2.69 21.03
N THR A 155 14.23 -2.32 21.70
CA THR A 155 14.59 -0.91 21.89
C THR A 155 14.96 -0.24 20.57
N ASP A 156 14.73 1.06 20.45
CA ASP A 156 15.12 1.80 19.25
C ASP A 156 16.62 1.71 18.97
N ASP A 157 17.45 1.71 20.01
CA ASP A 157 18.90 1.57 19.86
C ASP A 157 19.31 0.21 19.31
N ALA A 158 18.63 -0.87 19.70
CA ALA A 158 18.89 -2.21 19.15
C ALA A 158 18.48 -2.27 17.65
N LEU A 159 17.32 -1.71 17.30
CA LEU A 159 16.86 -1.62 15.91
C LEU A 159 17.79 -0.77 15.06
N ARG A 160 18.21 0.41 15.54
CA ARG A 160 19.15 1.29 14.85
C ARG A 160 20.50 0.61 14.62
N ALA A 161 21.01 -0.11 15.61
CA ALA A 161 22.27 -0.86 15.48
C ALA A 161 22.17 -1.95 14.42
N CYS A 162 21.07 -2.71 14.38
CA CYS A 162 20.85 -3.73 13.35
C CYS A 162 20.66 -3.10 11.97
N ALA A 163 19.89 -2.01 11.87
CA ALA A 163 19.65 -1.32 10.61
C ALA A 163 20.93 -0.71 10.04
N ALA A 164 21.77 -0.09 10.87
CA ALA A 164 23.09 0.42 10.46
C ALA A 164 23.97 -0.69 9.90
N ALA A 165 24.04 -1.84 10.58
CA ALA A 165 24.80 -3.00 10.13
C ALA A 165 24.26 -3.54 8.80
N ALA A 166 22.95 -3.68 8.64
CA ALA A 166 22.31 -4.14 7.40
C ALA A 166 22.52 -3.18 6.22
N ALA A 167 22.55 -1.87 6.49
CA ALA A 167 22.84 -0.83 5.50
C ALA A 167 24.34 -0.69 5.15
N GLY A 168 25.23 -1.34 5.91
CA GLY A 168 26.67 -1.14 5.77
C GLY A 168 27.14 0.27 6.17
N GLN A 169 26.43 0.91 7.10
CA GLN A 169 26.65 2.28 7.56
C GLN A 169 27.05 2.31 9.03
N SER A 170 27.55 3.48 9.50
CA SER A 170 27.94 3.66 10.90
C SER A 170 26.70 3.80 11.81
N ARG A 171 26.85 3.47 13.10
CA ARG A 171 25.79 3.70 14.10
C ARG A 171 25.45 5.18 14.27
N ASP A 172 26.40 6.07 14.04
CA ASP A 172 26.17 7.50 14.17
C ASP A 172 25.23 8.05 13.09
N GLU A 173 25.30 7.52 11.86
CA GLU A 173 24.36 7.87 10.78
C GLU A 173 22.93 7.41 11.07
N TRP A 174 22.76 6.40 11.94
CA TRP A 174 21.47 5.85 12.31
C TRP A 174 20.95 6.33 13.69
N ARG A 175 21.72 7.15 14.41
CA ARG A 175 21.40 7.58 15.79
C ARG A 175 19.99 8.19 15.92
N GLU A 176 19.56 8.99 14.95
CA GLU A 176 18.29 9.71 14.97
C GLU A 176 17.22 9.08 14.08
N GLN A 177 17.51 7.92 13.45
CA GLN A 177 16.54 7.31 12.57
C GLN A 177 15.32 6.81 13.34
N PRO A 178 14.09 7.13 12.86
CA PRO A 178 12.86 6.65 13.46
C PRO A 178 12.73 5.13 13.43
N ARG A 179 12.00 4.59 14.39
CA ARG A 179 11.77 3.15 14.54
C ARG A 179 11.20 2.50 13.27
N ASP A 180 10.20 3.12 12.66
CA ASP A 180 9.55 2.64 11.44
C ASP A 180 10.54 2.53 10.28
N ILE A 181 11.43 3.50 10.08
CA ILE A 181 12.50 3.47 9.07
C ILE A 181 13.46 2.29 9.29
N CYS A 182 13.83 2.04 10.55
CA CYS A 182 14.70 0.89 10.87
C CYS A 182 13.99 -0.44 10.57
N LEU A 183 12.71 -0.55 10.90
CA LEU A 183 11.90 -1.73 10.63
C LEU A 183 11.71 -1.95 9.12
N ASP A 184 11.40 -0.90 8.35
CA ASP A 184 11.22 -0.98 6.90
C ASP A 184 12.50 -1.43 6.19
N LEU A 185 13.66 -0.87 6.58
CA LEU A 185 14.94 -1.29 6.03
C LEU A 185 15.23 -2.75 6.33
N LEU A 186 15.14 -3.15 7.60
CA LEU A 186 15.44 -4.52 8.02
C LEU A 186 14.47 -5.51 7.39
N PHE A 187 13.19 -5.14 7.27
CA PHE A 187 12.22 -5.96 6.58
C PHE A 187 12.60 -6.15 5.10
N SER A 188 12.85 -5.07 4.39
CA SER A 188 13.14 -5.11 2.95
C SER A 188 14.43 -5.87 2.62
N LEU A 189 15.49 -5.66 3.41
CA LEU A 189 16.80 -6.24 3.14
C LEU A 189 16.97 -7.66 3.67
N ALA A 190 16.37 -7.98 4.82
CA ALA A 190 16.62 -9.27 5.49
C ALA A 190 15.38 -10.17 5.49
N VAL A 191 14.19 -9.65 5.84
CA VAL A 191 13.01 -10.49 6.09
C VAL A 191 12.27 -10.85 4.80
N GLN A 192 12.04 -9.88 3.92
CA GLN A 192 11.28 -10.09 2.69
C GLN A 192 11.90 -11.15 1.76
N PRO A 193 13.24 -11.23 1.58
CA PRO A 193 13.86 -12.29 0.78
C PRO A 193 13.63 -13.70 1.33
N GLU A 194 13.39 -13.84 2.65
CA GLU A 194 13.16 -15.11 3.35
C GLU A 194 11.68 -15.50 3.42
N LEU A 195 10.77 -14.68 2.86
CA LEU A 195 9.37 -15.06 2.79
C LEU A 195 9.19 -16.32 1.94
N PRO A 196 8.33 -17.28 2.38
CA PRO A 196 8.12 -18.49 1.62
C PRO A 196 7.52 -18.21 0.23
N ALA A 197 7.80 -19.11 -0.71
CA ALA A 197 7.20 -19.07 -2.04
C ALA A 197 5.68 -19.23 -1.98
N GLY A 198 5.00 -18.77 -3.03
CA GLY A 198 3.54 -18.78 -3.13
C GLY A 198 2.92 -17.49 -2.60
N VAL A 199 1.66 -17.58 -2.15
CA VAL A 199 0.90 -16.43 -1.65
C VAL A 199 1.08 -16.30 -0.13
N VAL A 200 1.60 -15.16 0.31
CA VAL A 200 1.84 -14.84 1.72
C VAL A 200 1.10 -13.57 2.09
N PHE A 201 0.29 -13.63 3.14
CA PHE A 201 -0.28 -12.47 3.81
C PHE A 201 0.50 -12.20 5.08
N LEU A 202 1.23 -11.10 5.09
CA LEU A 202 1.95 -10.60 6.27
C LEU A 202 0.99 -9.74 7.08
N THR A 203 0.81 -10.03 8.37
CA THR A 203 -0.23 -9.43 9.22
C THR A 203 0.35 -8.88 10.51
N ARG A 204 -0.44 -8.11 11.27
CA ARG A 204 -0.09 -7.61 12.60
C ARG A 204 1.19 -6.78 12.61
N TYR A 205 1.24 -5.78 11.77
CA TYR A 205 2.36 -4.84 11.72
C TYR A 205 2.55 -4.11 13.05
N PRO A 206 3.78 -3.69 13.39
CA PRO A 206 4.01 -2.79 14.52
C PRO A 206 3.14 -1.53 14.45
N ALA A 207 2.68 -1.03 15.60
CA ALA A 207 1.80 0.14 15.66
C ALA A 207 2.39 1.41 15.03
N CYS A 208 3.73 1.55 15.01
CA CYS A 208 4.40 2.67 14.34
C CYS A 208 4.29 2.62 12.81
N GLN A 209 3.96 1.46 12.23
CA GLN A 209 3.74 1.25 10.80
C GLN A 209 2.24 1.14 10.45
N ALA A 210 1.36 1.67 11.31
CA ALA A 210 -0.09 1.54 11.14
C ALA A 210 -0.64 2.27 9.90
N ALA A 211 0.04 3.29 9.37
CA ALA A 211 -0.47 4.13 8.29
C ALA A 211 -1.92 4.59 8.59
N LEU A 212 -2.89 4.17 7.77
CA LEU A 212 -4.31 4.47 7.93
C LEU A 212 -5.11 3.32 8.57
N ALA A 213 -4.42 2.28 9.05
CA ALA A 213 -5.05 1.16 9.73
C ALA A 213 -5.42 1.50 11.17
N ARG A 214 -6.44 0.87 11.67
CA ARG A 214 -6.77 0.80 13.08
C ARG A 214 -5.65 0.10 13.86
N ILE A 215 -5.39 0.56 15.06
CA ILE A 215 -4.51 -0.13 16.03
C ILE A 215 -5.41 -0.90 17.00
N ASP A 216 -5.04 -2.15 17.29
CA ASP A 216 -5.72 -3.02 18.23
C ASP A 216 -4.68 -3.71 19.12
N THR A 217 -5.13 -4.52 20.06
CA THR A 217 -4.24 -5.24 20.98
C THR A 217 -4.19 -6.72 20.56
N ASP A 218 -3.01 -7.28 20.40
CA ASP A 218 -2.84 -8.71 20.12
C ASP A 218 -3.07 -9.57 21.39
N PRO A 219 -3.14 -10.91 21.25
CA PRO A 219 -3.32 -11.80 22.42
C PRO A 219 -2.21 -11.71 23.47
N ARG A 220 -1.06 -11.11 23.16
CA ARG A 220 0.05 -10.86 24.09
C ARG A 220 -0.02 -9.48 24.76
N GLY A 221 -1.09 -8.70 24.52
CA GLY A 221 -1.26 -7.36 25.04
C GLY A 221 -0.46 -6.27 24.33
N ARG A 222 0.10 -6.54 23.13
CA ARG A 222 0.92 -5.58 22.38
C ARG A 222 0.04 -4.80 21.39
N PRO A 223 0.29 -3.48 21.20
CA PRO A 223 -0.39 -2.71 20.18
C PRO A 223 0.09 -3.14 18.78
N VAL A 224 -0.83 -3.54 17.93
CA VAL A 224 -0.59 -3.97 16.55
C VAL A 224 -1.49 -3.23 15.58
N ALA A 225 -0.97 -2.90 14.41
CA ALA A 225 -1.76 -2.36 13.34
C ALA A 225 -2.57 -3.48 12.67
N ARG A 226 -3.84 -3.26 12.47
CA ARG A 226 -4.75 -4.14 11.72
C ARG A 226 -4.53 -3.91 10.21
N ARG A 227 -3.31 -4.20 9.80
CA ARG A 227 -2.74 -4.05 8.46
C ARG A 227 -2.26 -5.40 7.96
N PHE A 228 -2.40 -5.64 6.68
CA PHE A 228 -1.75 -6.75 6.00
C PHE A 228 -1.12 -6.29 4.68
N GLU A 229 -0.10 -6.99 4.28
CA GLU A 229 0.43 -6.93 2.92
C GLU A 229 0.35 -8.32 2.29
N VAL A 230 0.11 -8.37 0.98
CA VAL A 230 0.11 -9.61 0.21
C VAL A 230 1.31 -9.68 -0.69
N PHE A 231 2.06 -10.76 -0.55
CA PHE A 231 3.22 -11.10 -1.37
C PHE A 231 2.93 -12.33 -2.22
N VAL A 232 3.46 -12.35 -3.43
CA VAL A 232 3.47 -13.54 -4.27
C VAL A 232 4.90 -13.78 -4.73
N ASN A 233 5.49 -14.90 -4.30
CA ASN A 233 6.89 -15.22 -4.55
C ASN A 233 7.85 -14.08 -4.18
N GLY A 234 7.64 -13.46 -3.00
CA GLY A 234 8.43 -12.35 -2.50
C GLY A 234 8.14 -10.98 -3.10
N VAL A 235 7.24 -10.89 -4.09
CA VAL A 235 6.81 -9.62 -4.69
C VAL A 235 5.57 -9.11 -3.97
N GLU A 236 5.65 -7.93 -3.37
CA GLU A 236 4.50 -7.24 -2.79
C GLU A 236 3.51 -6.83 -3.90
N LEU A 237 2.28 -7.35 -3.82
CA LEU A 237 1.20 -7.00 -4.74
C LEU A 237 0.23 -5.99 -4.16
N GLY A 238 0.03 -5.94 -2.86
CA GLY A 238 -0.95 -5.04 -2.26
C GLY A 238 -0.84 -4.91 -0.76
N ASN A 239 -1.52 -3.88 -0.25
CA ASN A 239 -1.53 -3.47 1.15
C ASN A 239 -2.96 -3.14 1.55
N GLY A 240 -3.42 -3.69 2.68
CA GLY A 240 -4.80 -3.55 3.13
C GLY A 240 -4.92 -3.34 4.63
N TYR A 241 -6.06 -2.78 5.02
CA TYR A 241 -6.32 -2.35 6.40
C TYR A 241 -7.71 -2.77 6.88
N TRP A 242 -7.82 -3.04 8.17
CA TRP A 242 -9.05 -2.69 8.87
C TRP A 242 -8.96 -1.20 9.15
N GLU A 243 -9.87 -0.42 8.60
CA GLU A 243 -9.72 1.02 8.48
C GLU A 243 -9.84 1.75 9.83
N LEU A 244 -9.00 2.77 10.01
CA LEU A 244 -9.18 3.73 11.09
C LEU A 244 -10.41 4.60 10.78
N THR A 245 -11.34 4.65 11.72
CA THR A 245 -12.59 5.44 11.61
C THR A 245 -12.63 6.64 12.55
N ASP A 246 -11.65 6.77 13.45
CA ASP A 246 -11.53 7.89 14.39
C ASP A 246 -10.87 9.10 13.72
N ALA A 247 -11.67 10.17 13.50
CA ALA A 247 -11.20 11.40 12.89
C ALA A 247 -10.12 12.12 13.71
N GLY A 248 -10.21 12.08 15.04
CA GLY A 248 -9.25 12.70 15.92
C GLY A 248 -7.88 12.02 15.85
N GLU A 249 -7.85 10.68 15.87
CA GLU A 249 -6.61 9.93 15.68
C GLU A 249 -6.04 10.15 14.28
N GLN A 250 -6.89 10.16 13.24
CA GLN A 250 -6.43 10.43 11.87
C GLN A 250 -5.80 11.82 11.76
N GLY A 251 -6.41 12.83 12.35
CA GLY A 251 -5.86 14.19 12.40
C GLY A 251 -4.50 14.24 13.09
N ARG A 252 -4.34 13.53 14.23
CA ARG A 252 -3.05 13.42 14.92
C ARG A 252 -1.97 12.74 14.08
N ARG A 253 -2.31 11.70 13.32
CA ARG A 253 -1.37 11.03 12.40
C ARG A 253 -0.92 11.96 11.28
N PHE A 254 -1.85 12.64 10.63
CA PHE A 254 -1.53 13.64 9.61
C PHE A 254 -0.61 14.76 10.14
N ALA A 255 -0.88 15.26 11.34
CA ALA A 255 -0.02 16.28 11.96
C ALA A 255 1.41 15.76 12.19
N ARG A 256 1.57 14.53 12.69
CA ARG A 256 2.89 13.90 12.85
C ARG A 256 3.64 13.72 11.54
N ASP A 257 2.95 13.26 10.49
CA ASP A 257 3.57 13.09 9.17
C ASP A 257 4.06 14.42 8.61
N ILE A 258 3.24 15.49 8.76
CA ILE A 258 3.59 16.84 8.33
C ILE A 258 4.82 17.36 9.07
N GLU A 259 4.91 17.17 10.39
CA GLU A 259 6.09 17.55 11.18
C GLU A 259 7.34 16.78 10.73
N ARG A 260 7.22 15.47 10.53
CA ARG A 260 8.32 14.65 10.02
C ARG A 260 8.77 15.07 8.63
N ARG A 261 7.83 15.41 7.73
CA ARG A 261 8.17 15.94 6.41
C ARG A 261 8.95 17.26 6.51
N ARG A 262 8.54 18.17 7.42
CA ARG A 262 9.27 19.43 7.70
C ARG A 262 10.68 19.17 8.20
N ALA A 263 10.83 18.28 9.17
CA ALA A 263 12.13 17.93 9.75
C ALA A 263 13.10 17.36 8.69
N LEU A 264 12.58 16.66 7.68
CA LEU A 264 13.35 16.08 6.58
C LEU A 264 13.49 17.01 5.35
N GLY A 265 13.01 18.25 5.43
CA GLY A 265 13.05 19.19 4.29
C GLY A 265 12.19 18.76 3.09
N ARG A 266 11.24 17.84 3.29
CA ARG A 266 10.33 17.37 2.24
C ARG A 266 9.18 18.35 2.01
N PRO A 267 8.60 18.41 0.80
CA PRO A 267 7.44 19.25 0.54
C PRO A 267 6.28 18.92 1.48
N VAL A 268 5.81 19.91 2.24
CA VAL A 268 4.68 19.77 3.14
C VAL A 268 3.37 19.81 2.35
N ARG A 269 2.41 19.00 2.76
CA ARG A 269 1.04 18.96 2.21
C ARG A 269 0.04 19.26 3.31
N GLU A 270 -0.96 20.06 3.00
CA GLU A 270 -2.09 20.26 3.93
C GLU A 270 -2.89 18.96 4.04
N PRO A 271 -3.38 18.60 5.24
CA PRO A 271 -4.23 17.44 5.43
C PRO A 271 -5.54 17.60 4.65
N ASP A 272 -6.10 16.49 4.16
CA ASP A 272 -7.39 16.54 3.49
C ASP A 272 -8.53 16.76 4.51
N GLY A 273 -8.95 18.00 4.69
CA GLY A 273 -10.03 18.36 5.62
C GLY A 273 -11.38 17.73 5.23
N ARG A 274 -11.57 17.33 3.96
CA ARG A 274 -12.81 16.66 3.53
C ARG A 274 -12.82 15.19 3.94
N LEU A 275 -11.65 14.53 3.96
CA LEU A 275 -11.54 13.20 4.55
C LEU A 275 -11.82 13.25 6.05
N LEU A 276 -11.21 14.19 6.78
CA LEU A 276 -11.46 14.35 8.22
C LEU A 276 -12.95 14.60 8.50
N ALA A 277 -13.59 15.51 7.76
CA ALA A 277 -15.03 15.74 7.88
C ALA A 277 -15.88 14.50 7.57
N ALA A 278 -15.47 13.67 6.61
CA ALA A 278 -16.15 12.41 6.32
C ALA A 278 -16.00 11.39 7.47
N LEU A 279 -14.81 11.31 8.09
CA LEU A 279 -14.60 10.51 9.29
C LEU A 279 -15.45 11.01 10.47
N GLU A 280 -15.52 12.31 10.68
CA GLU A 280 -16.36 12.95 11.72
C GLU A 280 -17.85 12.68 11.49
N SER A 281 -18.31 12.64 10.25
CA SER A 281 -19.69 12.31 9.92
C SER A 281 -20.08 10.85 10.17
N GLY A 282 -19.09 9.99 10.41
CA GLY A 282 -19.27 8.58 10.73
C GLY A 282 -18.92 7.63 9.57
N LEU A 283 -17.62 7.44 9.31
CA LEU A 283 -17.18 6.37 8.43
C LEU A 283 -17.57 5.01 9.06
N PRO A 284 -18.32 4.14 8.36
CA PRO A 284 -18.64 2.83 8.89
C PRO A 284 -17.39 1.98 9.09
N SER A 285 -17.39 1.06 10.07
CA SER A 285 -16.35 0.05 10.15
C SER A 285 -16.23 -0.67 8.82
N CYS A 286 -15.06 -0.69 8.24
CA CYS A 286 -14.80 -1.29 6.93
C CYS A 286 -13.36 -1.77 6.83
N ALA A 287 -13.12 -2.66 5.87
CA ALA A 287 -11.78 -3.04 5.47
C ALA A 287 -11.56 -2.65 4.01
N GLY A 288 -10.35 -2.19 3.69
CA GLY A 288 -9.94 -1.78 2.36
C GLY A 288 -8.57 -2.33 1.97
N VAL A 289 -8.33 -2.48 0.68
CA VAL A 289 -7.04 -2.94 0.15
C VAL A 289 -6.77 -2.32 -1.21
N ALA A 290 -5.52 -1.95 -1.42
CA ALA A 290 -4.98 -1.49 -2.70
C ALA A 290 -4.03 -2.56 -3.27
N LEU A 291 -4.19 -2.90 -4.56
CA LEU A 291 -3.42 -3.91 -5.26
C LEU A 291 -2.88 -3.36 -6.58
N GLY A 292 -1.57 -3.49 -6.81
CA GLY A 292 -0.89 -3.08 -8.04
C GLY A 292 -1.15 -4.04 -9.19
N VAL A 293 -1.97 -3.62 -10.16
CA VAL A 293 -2.34 -4.47 -11.32
C VAL A 293 -1.15 -4.78 -12.21
N ASP A 294 -0.23 -3.82 -12.35
CA ASP A 294 0.97 -4.02 -13.18
C ASP A 294 1.88 -5.09 -12.59
N ARG A 295 2.09 -5.08 -11.26
CA ARG A 295 2.84 -6.13 -10.55
C ARG A 295 2.12 -7.49 -10.60
N LEU A 296 0.78 -7.50 -10.48
CA LEU A 296 0.00 -8.72 -10.65
C LEU A 296 0.22 -9.33 -12.04
N LEU A 297 0.16 -8.51 -13.09
CA LEU A 297 0.43 -8.95 -14.47
C LEU A 297 1.87 -9.46 -14.62
N MET A 298 2.85 -8.77 -14.02
CA MET A 298 4.24 -9.24 -14.03
C MET A 298 4.39 -10.63 -13.43
N VAL A 299 3.79 -10.86 -12.26
CA VAL A 299 3.85 -12.17 -11.58
C VAL A 299 3.17 -13.26 -12.42
N LEU A 300 2.00 -12.97 -13.01
CA LEU A 300 1.26 -13.91 -13.85
C LEU A 300 2.03 -14.35 -15.10
N LEU A 301 2.83 -13.44 -15.65
CA LEU A 301 3.58 -13.68 -16.91
C LEU A 301 5.08 -13.93 -16.71
N GLY A 302 5.57 -13.88 -15.48
CA GLY A 302 6.99 -14.02 -15.18
C GLY A 302 7.84 -12.87 -15.76
N LEU A 303 7.28 -11.66 -15.87
CA LEU A 303 8.01 -10.49 -16.37
C LEU A 303 9.02 -10.01 -15.35
N THR A 304 10.16 -9.51 -15.82
CA THR A 304 11.28 -9.15 -14.96
C THR A 304 11.33 -7.67 -14.61
N HIS A 305 10.66 -6.82 -15.39
CA HIS A 305 10.64 -5.37 -15.22
C HIS A 305 9.24 -4.80 -15.51
N ILE A 306 8.78 -3.84 -14.71
CA ILE A 306 7.43 -3.23 -14.83
C ILE A 306 7.17 -2.63 -16.22
N ARG A 307 8.21 -2.15 -16.91
CA ARG A 307 8.12 -1.62 -18.27
C ARG A 307 7.54 -2.64 -19.27
N GLU A 308 7.79 -3.92 -19.04
CA GLU A 308 7.26 -5.01 -19.90
C GLU A 308 5.74 -5.20 -19.74
N ALA A 309 5.17 -4.75 -18.62
CA ALA A 309 3.73 -4.78 -18.34
C ALA A 309 2.98 -3.55 -18.85
N LEU A 310 3.68 -2.48 -19.26
CA LEU A 310 3.11 -1.20 -19.68
C LEU A 310 3.17 -1.08 -21.20
N ALA A 311 2.07 -0.66 -21.83
CA ALA A 311 2.02 -0.43 -23.27
C ALA A 311 3.12 0.55 -23.72
N PHE A 312 3.27 1.63 -22.99
CA PHE A 312 4.35 2.61 -23.14
C PHE A 312 4.88 2.97 -21.76
N ALA A 313 6.15 2.71 -21.55
CA ALA A 313 6.84 3.12 -20.32
C ALA A 313 7.69 4.34 -20.65
N GLU A 314 7.10 5.51 -20.50
CA GLU A 314 7.77 6.80 -20.65
C GLU A 314 8.74 6.99 -19.47
N ASP A 315 9.95 7.47 -19.76
CA ASP A 315 11.00 7.72 -18.75
C ASP A 315 10.85 9.07 -18.04
#